data_a59153afee78034cac4304c3ea0e1968
#
_entry.id   a59153afee78034cac4304c3ea0e1968
#
_cell.length_a   1.000
_cell.length_b   1.000
_cell.length_c   1.000
_cell.angle_alpha   90.00
_cell.angle_beta   90.00
_cell.angle_gamma   90.00
#
_symmetry.space_group_name_H-M   'P 1'
#
loop_
_entity.id
_entity.type
_entity.pdbx_description
1 polymer ?
#
loop_
_entity_poly.entity_id
_entity_poly.type
_entity_poly.pdbx_seq_one_letter_code
_entity_poly.pdbx_strand_id
1 'polypeptide(L)'
;KRQVLGSGVAASPGAATGKIVFSAEAAQSHASRGIDCILVRRETSPEDVRGMHAAVGVVTERGGITSHAAVIGRGIGLPCVVGVKDIRFQIKRKSLICSNGRQLKEGDEITIDGTSGDILFGSPKMVEAALDDAFQTLLEWTDEVSDMTVRANADTPQDALTARKFNAQGIGLCR
;
A
#
# COMPACT_ATOMS: atom_id res chain seq x y z
N LYS A 1 15.39 -14.46 6.64
CA LYS A 1 15.46 -13.39 7.67
C LYS A 1 14.92 -12.11 7.05
N ARG A 2 13.93 -11.48 7.71
CA ARG A 2 13.38 -10.17 7.31
C ARG A 2 14.50 -9.12 7.43
N GLN A 3 14.89 -8.47 6.33
CA GLN A 3 15.93 -7.45 6.33
C GLN A 3 15.30 -6.09 6.15
N VAL A 4 15.23 -5.32 7.25
CA VAL A 4 14.75 -3.94 7.23
C VAL A 4 15.84 -3.05 6.62
N LEU A 5 15.45 -2.21 5.66
CA LEU A 5 16.30 -1.23 4.98
C LEU A 5 16.23 0.14 5.63
N GLY A 6 15.05 0.47 6.16
CA GLY A 6 14.74 1.71 6.83
C GLY A 6 13.28 1.75 7.23
N SER A 7 12.89 2.79 7.94
CA SER A 7 11.53 2.99 8.43
C SER A 7 11.07 4.44 8.24
N GLY A 8 9.76 4.61 8.21
CA GLY A 8 9.10 5.90 8.12
C GLY A 8 7.78 5.91 8.87
N VAL A 9 6.97 6.91 8.60
CA VAL A 9 5.63 7.01 9.16
C VAL A 9 4.69 6.06 8.40
N ALA A 10 4.00 5.19 9.12
CA ALA A 10 2.91 4.34 8.64
C ALA A 10 1.72 5.24 8.23
N ALA A 11 1.60 5.56 6.94
CA ALA A 11 0.67 6.57 6.46
C ALA A 11 -0.62 6.00 5.85
N SER A 12 -0.55 4.82 5.26
CA SER A 12 -1.69 4.05 4.77
C SER A 12 -1.40 2.57 4.95
N PRO A 13 -2.30 1.79 5.57
CA PRO A 13 -2.04 0.41 5.95
C PRO A 13 -1.95 -0.53 4.73
N GLY A 14 -1.43 -1.73 4.98
CA GLY A 14 -1.24 -2.77 3.99
C GLY A 14 0.24 -3.00 3.70
N ALA A 15 0.54 -4.10 3.04
CA ALA A 15 1.88 -4.43 2.60
C ALA A 15 1.90 -4.67 1.09
N ALA A 16 2.97 -4.21 0.43
CA ALA A 16 3.13 -4.36 -1.00
C ALA A 16 4.58 -4.64 -1.36
N THR A 17 4.76 -5.54 -2.32
CA THR A 17 6.07 -5.85 -2.93
C THR A 17 6.09 -5.39 -4.37
N GLY A 18 7.17 -4.76 -4.80
CA GLY A 18 7.29 -4.33 -6.19
C GLY A 18 8.67 -3.74 -6.50
N LYS A 19 8.86 -3.45 -7.77
CA LYS A 19 10.08 -2.84 -8.27
C LYS A 19 10.10 -1.34 -8.00
N ILE A 20 11.24 -0.83 -7.58
CA ILE A 20 11.45 0.60 -7.37
C ILE A 20 11.30 1.36 -8.68
N VAL A 21 10.47 2.39 -8.69
CA VAL A 21 10.36 3.38 -9.76
C VAL A 21 10.39 4.80 -9.20
N PHE A 22 10.98 5.75 -9.92
CA PHE A 22 11.22 7.11 -9.44
C PHE A 22 10.36 8.18 -10.13
N SER A 23 9.45 7.78 -11.01
CA SER A 23 8.52 8.71 -11.65
C SER A 23 7.15 8.10 -11.90
N ALA A 24 6.14 8.96 -12.06
CA ALA A 24 4.78 8.54 -12.37
C ALA A 24 4.69 7.79 -13.72
N GLU A 25 5.44 8.25 -14.72
CA GLU A 25 5.51 7.62 -16.04
C GLU A 25 6.12 6.23 -15.97
N ALA A 26 7.18 6.05 -15.15
CA ALA A 26 7.79 4.73 -14.94
C ALA A 26 6.80 3.78 -14.25
N ALA A 27 6.02 4.27 -13.28
CA ALA A 27 4.98 3.47 -12.63
C ALA A 27 3.90 3.03 -13.63
N GLN A 28 3.39 3.93 -14.45
CA GLN A 28 2.42 3.62 -15.50
C GLN A 28 2.96 2.62 -16.53
N SER A 29 4.23 2.80 -16.94
CA SER A 29 4.90 1.86 -17.85
C SER A 29 5.08 0.47 -17.24
N HIS A 30 5.34 0.34 -15.94
CA HIS A 30 5.40 -0.96 -15.27
C HIS A 30 4.01 -1.59 -15.19
N ALA A 31 3.01 -0.83 -14.77
CA ALA A 31 1.63 -1.31 -14.66
C ALA A 31 1.08 -1.81 -16.02
N SER A 32 1.34 -1.10 -17.12
CA SER A 32 0.91 -1.52 -18.46
C SER A 32 1.53 -2.86 -18.92
N ARG A 33 2.63 -3.28 -18.28
CA ARG A 33 3.29 -4.57 -18.52
C ARG A 33 2.96 -5.62 -17.47
N GLY A 34 2.04 -5.32 -16.53
CA GLY A 34 1.67 -6.21 -15.44
C GLY A 34 2.79 -6.41 -14.40
N ILE A 35 3.67 -5.40 -14.25
CA ILE A 35 4.79 -5.44 -13.31
C ILE A 35 4.45 -4.56 -12.11
N ASP A 36 4.36 -5.16 -10.93
CA ASP A 36 4.16 -4.43 -9.68
C ASP A 36 5.34 -3.51 -9.37
N CYS A 37 5.04 -2.27 -8.99
CA CYS A 37 6.06 -1.30 -8.66
C CYS A 37 5.72 -0.46 -7.43
N ILE A 38 6.77 -0.02 -6.74
CA ILE A 38 6.71 0.92 -5.62
C ILE A 38 7.19 2.27 -6.13
N LEU A 39 6.31 3.27 -6.07
CA LEU A 39 6.66 4.64 -6.45
C LEU A 39 7.46 5.32 -5.34
N VAL A 40 8.68 5.72 -5.66
CA VAL A 40 9.61 6.36 -4.72
C VAL A 40 9.80 7.81 -5.11
N ARG A 41 9.45 8.73 -4.21
CA ARG A 41 9.56 10.17 -4.43
C ARG A 41 10.20 10.86 -3.23
N ARG A 42 10.72 12.07 -3.42
CA ARG A 42 11.10 12.91 -2.29
C ARG A 42 9.86 13.36 -1.52
N GLU A 43 8.88 13.82 -2.24
CA GLU A 43 7.50 14.08 -1.84
C GLU A 43 6.61 13.92 -3.07
N THR A 44 5.34 13.61 -2.92
CA THR A 44 4.42 13.52 -4.05
C THR A 44 3.72 14.85 -4.31
N SER A 45 3.42 15.09 -5.57
CA SER A 45 2.65 16.24 -6.07
C SER A 45 1.35 15.75 -6.77
N PRO A 46 0.42 16.66 -7.11
CA PRO A 46 -0.76 16.29 -7.88
C PRO A 46 -0.44 15.57 -9.22
N GLU A 47 0.71 15.84 -9.81
CA GLU A 47 1.18 15.20 -11.05
C GLU A 47 1.50 13.71 -10.84
N ASP A 48 1.87 13.32 -9.61
CA ASP A 48 2.20 11.94 -9.27
C ASP A 48 0.95 11.05 -9.07
N VAL A 49 -0.26 11.60 -9.00
CA VAL A 49 -1.49 10.85 -8.70
C VAL A 49 -1.70 9.68 -9.67
N ARG A 50 -1.46 9.88 -10.96
CA ARG A 50 -1.56 8.79 -11.95
C ARG A 50 -0.54 7.68 -11.70
N GLY A 51 0.66 8.03 -11.28
CA GLY A 51 1.70 7.09 -10.87
C GLY A 51 1.32 6.34 -9.59
N MET A 52 0.69 7.02 -8.63
CA MET A 52 0.19 6.39 -7.41
C MET A 52 -0.91 5.36 -7.70
N HIS A 53 -1.83 5.66 -8.63
CA HIS A 53 -2.85 4.69 -9.07
C HIS A 53 -2.27 3.49 -9.81
N ALA A 54 -1.13 3.66 -10.47
CA ALA A 54 -0.45 2.60 -11.22
C ALA A 54 0.49 1.75 -10.34
N ALA A 55 0.92 2.28 -9.20
CA ALA A 55 1.82 1.59 -8.27
C ALA A 55 1.04 0.72 -7.27
N VAL A 56 1.69 -0.30 -6.71
CA VAL A 56 1.15 -1.11 -5.61
C VAL A 56 1.52 -0.56 -4.23
N GLY A 57 2.34 0.49 -4.18
CA GLY A 57 2.71 1.18 -2.95
C GLY A 57 3.54 2.43 -3.19
N VAL A 58 3.64 3.29 -2.18
CA VAL A 58 4.38 4.56 -2.24
C VAL A 58 5.31 4.73 -1.06
N VAL A 59 6.51 5.23 -1.35
CA VAL A 59 7.51 5.62 -0.34
C VAL A 59 7.95 7.05 -0.59
N THR A 60 7.96 7.89 0.46
CA THR A 60 8.48 9.24 0.36
C THR A 60 9.54 9.57 1.41
N GLU A 61 10.56 10.36 1.00
CA GLU A 61 11.59 10.89 1.90
C GLU A 61 11.01 11.87 2.91
N ARG A 62 10.05 12.69 2.47
CA ARG A 62 9.41 13.74 3.24
C ARG A 62 7.91 13.50 3.36
N GLY A 63 7.34 14.06 4.42
CA GLY A 63 5.91 14.01 4.67
C GLY A 63 5.57 13.34 6.00
N GLY A 64 4.34 13.48 6.40
CA GLY A 64 3.72 12.88 7.57
C GLY A 64 2.34 12.36 7.23
N ILE A 65 1.54 12.02 8.23
CA ILE A 65 0.19 11.45 8.09
C ILE A 65 -0.80 12.35 7.34
N THR A 66 -0.51 13.65 7.24
CA THR A 66 -1.32 14.65 6.51
C THR A 66 -0.71 15.06 5.17
N SER A 67 0.41 14.44 4.76
CA SER A 67 1.05 14.73 3.47
C SER A 67 0.16 14.28 2.30
N HIS A 68 0.41 14.83 1.12
CA HIS A 68 -0.32 14.49 -0.11
C HIS A 68 -0.29 12.96 -0.38
N ALA A 69 0.89 12.34 -0.27
CA ALA A 69 1.02 10.88 -0.43
C ALA A 69 0.14 10.10 0.56
N ALA A 70 0.12 10.52 1.81
CA ALA A 70 -0.65 9.87 2.87
C ALA A 70 -2.17 10.01 2.65
N VAL A 71 -2.63 11.19 2.28
CA VAL A 71 -4.06 11.46 2.05
C VAL A 71 -4.58 10.69 0.85
N ILE A 72 -3.89 10.80 -0.30
CA ILE A 72 -4.27 10.07 -1.52
C ILE A 72 -4.15 8.55 -1.28
N GLY A 73 -3.05 8.08 -0.68
CA GLY A 73 -2.85 6.65 -0.41
C GLY A 73 -3.99 6.04 0.38
N ARG A 74 -4.43 6.68 1.47
CA ARG A 74 -5.60 6.22 2.23
C ARG A 74 -6.88 6.25 1.40
N GLY A 75 -7.07 7.30 0.59
CA GLY A 75 -8.27 7.45 -0.25
C GLY A 75 -8.44 6.33 -1.28
N ILE A 76 -7.34 5.78 -1.79
CA ILE A 76 -7.35 4.71 -2.80
C ILE A 76 -6.93 3.34 -2.24
N GLY A 77 -6.71 3.22 -0.92
CA GLY A 77 -6.29 1.96 -0.29
C GLY A 77 -4.87 1.52 -0.65
N LEU A 78 -3.99 2.47 -1.01
CA LEU A 78 -2.61 2.20 -1.43
C LEU A 78 -1.67 2.22 -0.22
N PRO A 79 -0.92 1.15 0.08
CA PRO A 79 0.08 1.14 1.14
C PRO A 79 1.10 2.27 0.98
N CYS A 80 1.31 3.04 2.06
CA CYS A 80 2.21 4.19 2.03
C CYS A 80 3.10 4.26 3.27
N VAL A 81 4.39 4.46 3.03
CA VAL A 81 5.40 4.80 4.06
C VAL A 81 5.99 6.17 3.71
N VAL A 82 5.81 7.14 4.58
CA VAL A 82 6.24 8.53 4.32
C VAL A 82 7.26 9.02 5.34
N GLY A 83 8.02 10.06 5.00
CA GLY A 83 8.97 10.67 5.93
C GLY A 83 10.11 9.74 6.33
N VAL A 84 10.62 8.95 5.40
CA VAL A 84 11.70 7.99 5.64
C VAL A 84 13.02 8.72 5.84
N LYS A 85 13.67 8.51 7.00
CA LYS A 85 14.91 9.21 7.37
C LYS A 85 16.16 8.37 7.22
N ASP A 86 16.03 7.03 7.29
CA ASP A 86 17.16 6.10 7.30
C ASP A 86 17.67 5.74 5.89
N ILE A 87 17.00 6.27 4.86
CA ILE A 87 17.34 6.04 3.46
C ILE A 87 17.58 7.41 2.79
N ARG A 88 18.73 7.56 2.14
CA ARG A 88 19.03 8.74 1.33
C ARG A 88 18.48 8.56 -0.07
N PHE A 89 17.60 9.44 -0.48
CA PHE A 89 16.94 9.43 -1.79
C PHE A 89 17.76 10.22 -2.81
N GLN A 90 18.26 9.56 -3.81
CA GLN A 90 18.98 10.16 -4.94
C GLN A 90 18.11 10.09 -6.21
N ILE A 91 17.00 10.82 -6.23
CA ILE A 91 15.98 10.73 -7.28
C ILE A 91 16.56 10.95 -8.68
N LYS A 92 17.44 11.97 -8.87
CA LYS A 92 18.10 12.25 -10.16
C LYS A 92 19.00 11.09 -10.63
N ARG A 93 19.57 10.31 -9.71
CA ARG A 93 20.41 9.13 -9.98
C ARG A 93 19.63 7.84 -9.97
N LYS A 94 18.33 7.91 -9.76
CA LYS A 94 17.43 6.76 -9.66
C LYS A 94 17.97 5.69 -8.69
N SER A 95 18.37 6.12 -7.49
CA SER A 95 18.94 5.25 -6.48
C SER A 95 18.59 5.66 -5.06
N LEU A 96 18.61 4.68 -4.16
CA LEU A 96 18.45 4.81 -2.72
C LEU A 96 19.72 4.32 -2.05
N ILE A 97 20.17 5.00 -1.00
CA ILE A 97 21.29 4.57 -0.17
C ILE A 97 20.77 4.38 1.24
N CYS A 98 20.76 3.12 1.69
CA CYS A 98 20.34 2.76 3.04
C CYS A 98 21.41 3.05 4.07
N SER A 99 21.06 3.20 5.34
CA SER A 99 21.97 3.47 6.45
C SER A 99 23.04 2.38 6.63
N ASN A 100 22.74 1.14 6.23
CA ASN A 100 23.70 0.02 6.24
C ASN A 100 24.68 0.01 5.04
N GLY A 101 24.71 1.09 4.24
CA GLY A 101 25.57 1.23 3.05
C GLY A 101 25.06 0.52 1.80
N ARG A 102 23.93 -0.22 1.86
CA ARG A 102 23.35 -0.84 0.67
C ARG A 102 22.80 0.22 -0.27
N GLN A 103 23.12 0.07 -1.55
CA GLN A 103 22.56 0.90 -2.61
C GLN A 103 21.54 0.07 -3.40
N LEU A 104 20.36 0.67 -3.61
CA LEU A 104 19.29 0.13 -4.45
C LEU A 104 19.09 1.06 -5.65
N LYS A 105 18.73 0.48 -6.80
CA LYS A 105 18.50 1.19 -8.06
C LYS A 105 17.08 1.00 -8.55
N GLU A 106 16.69 1.77 -9.54
CA GLU A 106 15.44 1.55 -10.28
C GLU A 106 15.38 0.10 -10.79
N GLY A 107 14.26 -0.57 -10.55
CA GLY A 107 14.04 -1.97 -10.90
C GLY A 107 14.41 -2.99 -9.82
N ASP A 108 15.14 -2.59 -8.77
CA ASP A 108 15.35 -3.47 -7.61
C ASP A 108 14.03 -3.69 -6.86
N GLU A 109 13.89 -4.86 -6.26
CA GLU A 109 12.65 -5.24 -5.56
C GLU A 109 12.72 -4.90 -4.09
N ILE A 110 11.67 -4.26 -3.59
CA ILE A 110 11.46 -3.97 -2.17
C ILE A 110 10.03 -4.31 -1.76
N THR A 111 9.85 -4.50 -0.47
CA THR A 111 8.54 -4.60 0.16
C THR A 111 8.35 -3.46 1.14
N ILE A 112 7.19 -2.86 1.14
CA ILE A 112 6.79 -1.87 2.14
C ILE A 112 5.68 -2.43 3.01
N ASP A 113 5.71 -2.07 4.28
CA ASP A 113 4.66 -2.36 5.25
C ASP A 113 4.09 -1.02 5.74
N GLY A 114 2.98 -0.61 5.15
CA GLY A 114 2.30 0.64 5.49
C GLY A 114 1.61 0.60 6.86
N THR A 115 1.57 -0.57 7.53
CA THR A 115 1.03 -0.73 8.87
C THR A 115 2.10 -0.51 9.94
N SER A 116 3.32 -1.04 9.73
CA SER A 116 4.46 -0.83 10.65
C SER A 116 5.33 0.38 10.27
N GLY A 117 5.30 0.80 9.00
CA GLY A 117 6.19 1.83 8.46
C GLY A 117 7.55 1.29 8.00
N ASP A 118 7.73 -0.02 7.91
CA ASP A 118 8.99 -0.64 7.53
C ASP A 118 9.16 -0.76 6.01
N ILE A 119 10.40 -0.60 5.57
CA ILE A 119 10.84 -0.89 4.20
C ILE A 119 11.79 -2.08 4.24
N LEU A 120 11.49 -3.13 3.49
CA LEU A 120 12.20 -4.40 3.52
C LEU A 120 12.88 -4.66 2.17
N PHE A 121 13.98 -5.38 2.22
CA PHE A 121 14.66 -5.83 1.00
C PHE A 121 13.98 -7.06 0.39
N GLY A 122 13.76 -7.02 -0.93
CA GLY A 122 13.21 -8.12 -1.71
C GLY A 122 11.74 -8.40 -1.42
N SER A 123 11.31 -9.63 -1.71
CA SER A 123 9.94 -10.13 -1.53
C SER A 123 9.89 -11.14 -0.37
N PRO A 124 9.67 -10.70 0.87
CA PRO A 124 9.38 -11.63 1.97
C PRO A 124 8.05 -12.34 1.70
N LYS A 125 7.88 -13.54 2.26
CA LYS A 125 6.61 -14.25 2.18
C LYS A 125 5.50 -13.38 2.76
N MET A 126 4.59 -12.97 1.90
CA MET A 126 3.39 -12.24 2.29
C MET A 126 2.36 -13.23 2.82
N VAL A 127 1.65 -12.83 3.86
CA VAL A 127 0.47 -13.55 4.36
C VAL A 127 -0.72 -12.67 4.02
N GLU A 128 -1.66 -13.22 3.26
CA GLU A 128 -2.93 -12.53 3.07
C GLU A 128 -3.60 -12.35 4.43
N ALA A 129 -4.16 -11.16 4.66
CA ALA A 129 -5.00 -10.93 5.82
C ALA A 129 -6.26 -11.81 5.66
N ALA A 130 -6.21 -13.00 6.22
CA ALA A 130 -7.40 -13.83 6.35
C ALA A 130 -8.18 -13.35 7.58
N LEU A 131 -9.49 -13.33 7.46
CA LEU A 131 -10.35 -13.25 8.63
C LEU A 131 -10.07 -14.50 9.47
N ASP A 132 -9.40 -14.32 10.61
CA ASP A 132 -9.17 -15.43 11.51
C ASP A 132 -10.49 -15.88 12.18
N ASP A 133 -10.50 -17.10 12.72
CA ASP A 133 -11.70 -17.66 13.34
C ASP A 133 -12.22 -16.79 14.50
N ALA A 134 -11.32 -16.10 15.21
CA ALA A 134 -11.69 -15.21 16.30
C ALA A 134 -12.44 -13.96 15.77
N PHE A 135 -12.01 -13.41 14.65
CA PHE A 135 -12.68 -12.28 14.02
C PHE A 135 -14.04 -12.69 13.43
N GLN A 136 -14.12 -13.88 12.82
CA GLN A 136 -15.40 -14.41 12.34
C GLN A 136 -16.40 -14.60 13.49
N THR A 137 -15.95 -15.20 14.60
CA THR A 137 -16.77 -15.36 15.81
C THR A 137 -17.25 -14.00 16.35
N LEU A 138 -16.38 -12.98 16.33
CA LEU A 138 -16.78 -11.63 16.75
C LEU A 138 -17.86 -11.04 15.84
N LEU A 139 -17.74 -11.23 14.52
CA LEU A 139 -18.76 -10.78 13.56
C LEU A 139 -20.09 -11.51 13.80
N GLU A 140 -20.08 -12.81 14.03
CA GLU A 140 -21.27 -13.59 14.35
C GLU A 140 -21.97 -13.05 15.61
N TRP A 141 -21.22 -12.79 16.70
CA TRP A 141 -21.79 -12.19 17.91
C TRP A 141 -22.36 -10.80 17.69
N THR A 142 -21.71 -9.98 16.83
CA THR A 142 -22.26 -8.66 16.51
C THR A 142 -23.54 -8.77 15.69
N ASP A 143 -23.65 -9.72 14.77
CA ASP A 143 -24.86 -9.96 13.98
C ASP A 143 -26.05 -10.43 14.85
N GLU A 144 -25.77 -11.23 15.89
CA GLU A 144 -26.81 -11.71 16.84
C GLU A 144 -27.43 -10.58 17.68
N VAL A 145 -26.66 -9.53 18.00
CA VAL A 145 -27.11 -8.44 18.89
C VAL A 145 -27.45 -7.15 18.13
N SER A 146 -27.18 -7.08 16.84
CA SER A 146 -27.38 -5.89 16.02
C SER A 146 -28.78 -5.85 15.44
N ASP A 147 -29.49 -4.76 15.69
CA ASP A 147 -30.80 -4.49 15.06
C ASP A 147 -30.64 -3.86 13.65
N MET A 148 -29.40 -3.57 13.22
CA MET A 148 -29.09 -2.93 11.95
C MET A 148 -28.44 -3.89 10.99
N THR A 149 -28.87 -3.85 9.72
CA THR A 149 -28.24 -4.63 8.64
C THR A 149 -27.09 -3.86 8.00
N VAL A 150 -25.97 -4.56 7.76
CA VAL A 150 -24.82 -4.01 7.05
C VAL A 150 -24.98 -4.23 5.55
N ARG A 151 -24.93 -3.13 4.78
CA ARG A 151 -24.98 -3.17 3.32
C ARG A 151 -23.70 -2.60 2.74
N ALA A 152 -23.09 -3.32 1.80
CA ALA A 152 -21.89 -2.89 1.10
C ALA A 152 -22.23 -2.33 -0.29
N ASN A 153 -21.44 -1.38 -0.77
CA ASN A 153 -21.48 -0.99 -2.18
C ASN A 153 -20.67 -2.01 -2.99
N ALA A 154 -21.23 -2.48 -4.10
CA ALA A 154 -20.57 -3.44 -4.97
C ALA A 154 -21.01 -3.19 -6.41
N ASP A 155 -20.03 -2.89 -7.28
CA ASP A 155 -20.26 -2.56 -8.68
C ASP A 155 -19.93 -3.75 -9.60
N THR A 156 -19.16 -4.72 -9.09
CA THR A 156 -18.77 -5.93 -9.82
C THR A 156 -19.14 -7.21 -9.06
N PRO A 157 -19.23 -8.36 -9.73
CA PRO A 157 -19.41 -9.65 -9.06
C PRO A 157 -18.32 -9.94 -8.01
N GLN A 158 -17.10 -9.49 -8.27
CA GLN A 158 -15.97 -9.67 -7.34
C GLN A 158 -16.17 -8.84 -6.06
N ASP A 159 -16.65 -7.61 -6.18
CA ASP A 159 -16.98 -6.77 -5.02
C ASP A 159 -18.08 -7.40 -4.18
N ALA A 160 -19.10 -7.96 -4.82
CA ALA A 160 -20.18 -8.67 -4.14
C ALA A 160 -19.67 -9.91 -3.38
N LEU A 161 -18.76 -10.68 -3.97
CA LEU A 161 -18.10 -11.80 -3.29
C LEU A 161 -17.28 -11.34 -2.09
N THR A 162 -16.56 -10.23 -2.23
CA THR A 162 -15.78 -9.63 -1.15
C THR A 162 -16.71 -9.14 -0.03
N ALA A 163 -17.77 -8.41 -0.37
CA ALA A 163 -18.76 -7.96 0.59
C ALA A 163 -19.37 -9.13 1.39
N ARG A 164 -19.68 -10.24 0.72
CA ARG A 164 -20.20 -11.45 1.36
C ARG A 164 -19.19 -12.11 2.31
N LYS A 165 -17.89 -12.11 1.96
CA LYS A 165 -16.82 -12.60 2.85
C LYS A 165 -16.74 -11.81 4.16
N PHE A 166 -17.12 -10.55 4.15
CA PHE A 166 -17.19 -9.68 5.32
C PHE A 166 -18.60 -9.61 5.95
N ASN A 167 -19.43 -10.63 5.74
CA ASN A 167 -20.79 -10.76 6.28
C ASN A 167 -21.74 -9.61 5.93
N ALA A 168 -21.52 -8.90 4.81
CA ALA A 168 -22.52 -7.94 4.35
C ALA A 168 -23.82 -8.64 4.01
N GLN A 169 -24.92 -8.16 4.60
CA GLN A 169 -26.26 -8.75 4.52
C GLN A 169 -27.02 -8.30 3.26
N GLY A 170 -26.42 -7.39 2.49
CA GLY A 170 -27.00 -6.94 1.22
C GLY A 170 -26.12 -5.93 0.50
N ILE A 171 -26.52 -5.60 -0.74
CA ILE A 171 -25.89 -4.55 -1.52
C ILE A 171 -26.66 -3.25 -1.29
N GLY A 172 -25.94 -2.19 -0.93
CA GLY A 172 -26.51 -0.85 -0.70
C GLY A 172 -26.65 -0.04 -1.98
N LEU A 173 -25.60 -0.07 -2.81
CA LEU A 173 -25.55 0.62 -4.09
C LEU A 173 -24.75 -0.20 -5.10
N CYS A 174 -25.25 -0.29 -6.31
CA CYS A 174 -24.55 -0.78 -7.51
C CYS A 174 -24.63 0.33 -8.57
N ARG A 175 -23.51 0.72 -9.16
CA ARG A 175 -23.44 1.78 -10.18
C ARG A 175 -23.09 1.20 -11.56
#